data_94b9fc952ec1ae0186856a5f5745f5cc
#
_entry.id   94b9fc952ec1ae0186856a5f5745f5cc
#
_cell.length_a   1.000
_cell.length_b   1.000
_cell.length_c   1.000
_cell.angle_alpha   90.00
_cell.angle_beta   90.00
_cell.angle_gamma   90.00
#
_symmetry.space_group_name_H-M   'P 1'
#
loop_
_entity.id
_entity.type
_entity.pdbx_description
1 polymer ?
#
loop_
_entity_poly.entity_id
_entity_poly.type
_entity_poly.pdbx_seq_one_letter_code
_entity_poly.pdbx_strand_id
1 'polypeptide(L)'
;EKVDQQRKEKEKLERLTQTSENYQKNAIVIRSRALQGFVDNIKTRQESLEELAALGIDLEAACYRVAVFDLDLYSDGSQLTAEKRQESALMSFVLFNISDEIISKEKAGVAYQAGNNKVGALFMGNRTREFEQKIMEICRMIQDKLKELMSLDISIGVGSWARTQQELQ
;
A
#
# COMPACT_ATOMS: atom_id res chain seq x y z
N GLU A 1 33.47 1.73 33.13
CA GLU A 1 32.43 0.73 33.49
C GLU A 1 31.01 1.25 33.23
N LYS A 2 30.59 2.42 33.76
CA LYS A 2 29.27 3.01 33.48
C LYS A 2 29.07 3.43 31.99
N VAL A 3 30.09 3.99 31.34
CA VAL A 3 30.06 4.43 29.94
C VAL A 3 29.96 3.24 28.98
N ASP A 4 30.65 2.13 29.29
CA ASP A 4 30.60 0.91 28.49
C ASP A 4 29.22 0.22 28.56
N GLN A 5 28.58 0.32 29.72
CA GLN A 5 27.25 -0.25 29.93
C GLN A 5 26.19 0.54 29.15
N GLN A 6 26.21 1.86 29.17
CA GLN A 6 25.35 2.74 28.41
C GLN A 6 25.53 2.56 26.88
N ARG A 7 26.77 2.37 26.44
CA ARG A 7 27.06 2.10 25.02
C ARG A 7 26.48 0.77 24.57
N LYS A 8 26.61 -0.29 25.35
CA LYS A 8 26.06 -1.61 25.07
C LYS A 8 24.52 -1.60 25.04
N GLU A 9 23.88 -0.86 25.95
CA GLU A 9 22.44 -0.70 25.97
C GLU A 9 21.95 0.06 24.75
N LYS A 10 22.62 1.11 24.32
CA LYS A 10 22.31 1.87 23.12
C LYS A 10 22.45 1.02 21.86
N GLU A 11 23.55 0.28 21.73
CA GLU A 11 23.76 -0.64 20.59
C GLU A 11 22.70 -1.76 20.54
N LYS A 12 22.28 -2.27 21.70
CA LYS A 12 21.21 -3.27 21.80
C LYS A 12 19.86 -2.69 21.37
N LEU A 13 19.56 -1.47 21.81
CA LEU A 13 18.32 -0.77 21.42
C LEU A 13 18.28 -0.48 19.92
N GLU A 14 19.38 0.00 19.35
CA GLU A 14 19.50 0.25 17.90
C GLU A 14 19.29 -1.04 17.08
N ARG A 15 19.89 -2.16 17.52
CA ARG A 15 19.69 -3.47 16.85
C ARG A 15 18.23 -3.94 16.93
N LEU A 16 17.58 -3.78 18.09
CA LEU A 16 16.17 -4.16 18.26
C LEU A 16 15.25 -3.29 17.39
N THR A 17 15.51 -1.99 17.33
CA THR A 17 14.76 -1.07 16.47
C THR A 17 14.92 -1.44 15.00
N GLN A 18 16.15 -1.68 14.54
CA GLN A 18 16.44 -2.06 13.16
C GLN A 18 15.82 -3.42 12.78
N THR A 19 15.83 -4.39 13.70
CA THR A 19 15.18 -5.69 13.50
C THR A 19 13.67 -5.52 13.40
N SER A 20 13.06 -4.70 14.24
CA SER A 20 11.62 -4.41 14.20
C SER A 20 11.20 -3.72 12.89
N GLU A 21 11.97 -2.72 12.44
CA GLU A 21 11.72 -2.03 11.16
C GLU A 21 11.82 -2.99 9.97
N ASN A 22 12.83 -3.87 9.95
CA ASN A 22 12.98 -4.88 8.91
C ASN A 22 11.82 -5.89 8.90
N TYR A 23 11.33 -6.26 10.08
CA TYR A 23 10.18 -7.15 10.22
C TYR A 23 8.90 -6.51 9.66
N GLN A 24 8.67 -5.23 9.95
CA GLN A 24 7.53 -4.47 9.43
C GLN A 24 7.60 -4.32 7.91
N LYS A 25 8.78 -3.98 7.35
CA LYS A 25 8.99 -3.89 5.90
C LYS A 25 8.71 -5.21 5.20
N ASN A 26 9.19 -6.32 5.75
CA ASN A 26 8.95 -7.66 5.21
C ASN A 26 7.46 -8.03 5.26
N ALA A 27 6.76 -7.70 6.35
CA ALA A 27 5.32 -7.93 6.47
C ALA A 27 4.52 -7.17 5.40
N ILE A 28 4.86 -5.90 5.13
CA ILE A 28 4.25 -5.09 4.06
C ILE A 28 4.45 -5.77 2.69
N VAL A 29 5.66 -6.24 2.39
CA VAL A 29 5.97 -6.90 1.12
C VAL A 29 5.16 -8.19 0.95
N ILE A 30 5.08 -9.03 1.99
CA ILE A 30 4.32 -10.28 1.97
C ILE A 30 2.83 -10.02 1.77
N ARG A 31 2.26 -9.09 2.52
CA ARG A 31 0.85 -8.68 2.37
C ARG A 31 0.56 -8.12 0.97
N SER A 32 1.44 -7.26 0.47
CA SER A 32 1.30 -6.66 -0.86
C SER A 32 1.32 -7.71 -1.97
N ARG A 33 2.22 -8.69 -1.89
CA ARG A 33 2.26 -9.80 -2.87
C ARG A 33 1.00 -10.66 -2.84
N ALA A 34 0.49 -10.97 -1.65
CA ALA A 34 -0.74 -11.73 -1.51
C ALA A 34 -1.95 -10.98 -2.08
N LEU A 35 -2.06 -9.67 -1.81
CA LEU A 35 -3.12 -8.81 -2.36
C LEU A 35 -3.01 -8.63 -3.87
N GLN A 36 -1.80 -8.40 -4.39
CA GLN A 36 -1.56 -8.33 -5.82
C GLN A 36 -1.96 -9.64 -6.50
N GLY A 37 -1.57 -10.78 -5.93
CA GLY A 37 -1.94 -12.11 -6.44
C GLY A 37 -3.46 -12.34 -6.48
N PHE A 38 -4.19 -11.81 -5.52
CA PHE A 38 -5.66 -11.82 -5.53
C PHE A 38 -6.23 -10.94 -6.65
N VAL A 39 -5.77 -9.72 -6.77
CA VAL A 39 -6.23 -8.76 -7.79
C VAL A 39 -5.91 -9.26 -9.20
N ASP A 40 -4.73 -9.82 -9.41
CA ASP A 40 -4.27 -10.32 -10.72
C ASP A 40 -4.76 -11.74 -11.05
N ASN A 41 -5.58 -12.35 -10.20
CA ASN A 41 -6.10 -13.71 -10.39
C ASN A 41 -5.01 -14.78 -10.57
N ILE A 42 -3.86 -14.63 -9.92
CA ILE A 42 -2.74 -15.59 -10.00
C ILE A 42 -3.07 -16.90 -9.29
N LYS A 43 -3.85 -16.84 -8.21
CA LYS A 43 -4.30 -17.97 -7.40
C LYS A 43 -5.82 -18.09 -7.45
N THR A 44 -6.33 -19.27 -7.12
CA THR A 44 -7.76 -19.44 -6.93
C THR A 44 -8.28 -18.56 -5.79
N ARG A 45 -9.57 -18.27 -5.81
CA ARG A 45 -10.20 -17.47 -4.74
C ARG A 45 -9.96 -18.08 -3.37
N GLN A 46 -10.09 -19.39 -3.24
CA GLN A 46 -9.95 -20.08 -1.95
C GLN A 46 -8.51 -19.97 -1.43
N GLU A 47 -7.51 -20.26 -2.26
CA GLU A 47 -6.10 -20.11 -1.89
C GLU A 47 -5.75 -18.69 -1.47
N SER A 48 -6.26 -17.69 -2.19
CA SER A 48 -6.04 -16.28 -1.87
C SER A 48 -6.69 -15.89 -0.55
N LEU A 49 -7.94 -16.34 -0.30
CA LEU A 49 -8.64 -16.04 0.95
C LEU A 49 -7.96 -16.67 2.15
N GLU A 50 -7.49 -17.91 2.04
CA GLU A 50 -6.75 -18.60 3.11
C GLU A 50 -5.41 -17.91 3.40
N GLU A 51 -4.66 -17.56 2.37
CA GLU A 51 -3.38 -16.84 2.50
C GLU A 51 -3.57 -15.47 3.17
N LEU A 52 -4.56 -14.70 2.73
CA LEU A 52 -4.82 -13.36 3.25
C LEU A 52 -5.42 -13.40 4.66
N ALA A 53 -6.27 -14.36 4.96
CA ALA A 53 -6.76 -14.59 6.32
C ALA A 53 -5.62 -14.91 7.31
N ALA A 54 -4.63 -15.71 6.89
CA ALA A 54 -3.43 -15.96 7.68
C ALA A 54 -2.60 -14.71 7.95
N LEU A 55 -2.71 -13.69 7.08
CA LEU A 55 -2.08 -12.37 7.23
C LEU A 55 -2.98 -11.34 7.95
N GLY A 56 -4.12 -11.77 8.48
CA GLY A 56 -5.08 -10.92 9.18
C GLY A 56 -5.92 -10.03 8.26
N ILE A 57 -6.03 -10.37 6.99
CA ILE A 57 -6.83 -9.63 6.00
C ILE A 57 -8.08 -10.44 5.66
N ASP A 58 -9.23 -9.88 5.99
CA ASP A 58 -10.53 -10.42 5.60
C ASP A 58 -10.98 -9.76 4.29
N LEU A 59 -11.19 -10.57 3.26
CA LEU A 59 -11.65 -10.12 1.94
C LEU A 59 -13.12 -10.47 1.68
N GLU A 60 -13.88 -10.87 2.67
CA GLU A 60 -15.32 -11.11 2.49
C GLU A 60 -16.06 -9.78 2.28
N ALA A 61 -16.51 -9.55 1.06
CA ALA A 61 -17.29 -8.38 0.70
C ALA A 61 -18.26 -8.71 -0.45
N ALA A 62 -19.34 -7.92 -0.53
CA ALA A 62 -20.31 -8.05 -1.60
C ALA A 62 -19.76 -7.58 -2.96
N CYS A 63 -18.90 -6.58 -2.95
CA CYS A 63 -18.27 -6.01 -4.12
C CYS A 63 -16.86 -5.51 -3.82
N TYR A 64 -16.06 -5.46 -4.89
CA TYR A 64 -14.70 -4.96 -4.89
C TYR A 64 -14.54 -3.84 -5.91
N ARG A 65 -13.63 -2.92 -5.64
CA ARG A 65 -13.16 -1.94 -6.60
C ARG A 65 -11.69 -1.66 -6.39
N VAL A 66 -10.91 -1.68 -7.46
CA VAL A 66 -9.47 -1.39 -7.39
C VAL A 66 -9.22 0.06 -7.80
N ALA A 67 -8.36 0.74 -7.07
CA ALA A 67 -7.74 1.98 -7.50
C ALA A 67 -6.22 1.81 -7.53
N VAL A 68 -5.57 2.53 -8.43
CA VAL A 68 -4.10 2.58 -8.52
C VAL A 68 -3.67 4.04 -8.45
N PHE A 69 -2.75 4.30 -7.54
CA PHE A 69 -2.08 5.58 -7.36
C PHE A 69 -0.69 5.47 -7.97
N ASP A 70 -0.38 6.29 -8.95
CA ASP A 70 0.88 6.28 -9.69
C ASP A 70 1.64 7.57 -9.46
N LEU A 71 2.88 7.45 -8.94
CA LEU A 71 3.82 8.55 -8.85
C LEU A 71 4.50 8.75 -10.20
N ASP A 72 4.11 9.77 -10.91
CA ASP A 72 4.72 10.13 -12.20
C ASP A 72 6.05 10.88 -11.99
N LEU A 73 7.04 10.16 -11.47
CA LEU A 73 8.34 10.75 -11.07
C LEU A 73 9.29 11.02 -12.23
N TYR A 74 9.15 10.33 -13.37
CA TYR A 74 10.13 10.36 -14.46
C TYR A 74 9.49 10.19 -15.84
N SER A 75 8.60 11.09 -16.19
CA SER A 75 7.94 11.10 -17.51
C SER A 75 8.86 11.53 -18.67
N ASP A 76 10.04 12.04 -18.38
CA ASP A 76 10.96 12.63 -19.35
C ASP A 76 11.97 11.66 -19.98
N GLY A 77 11.88 10.36 -19.68
CA GLY A 77 12.77 9.31 -20.22
C GLY A 77 14.22 9.39 -19.72
N SER A 78 14.48 10.16 -18.66
CA SER A 78 15.81 10.25 -18.06
C SER A 78 16.26 8.91 -17.50
N GLN A 79 17.55 8.56 -17.69
CA GLN A 79 18.12 7.36 -17.09
C GLN A 79 18.07 7.44 -15.55
N LEU A 80 17.53 6.40 -14.93
CA LEU A 80 17.46 6.26 -13.47
C LEU A 80 18.86 6.04 -12.90
N THR A 81 19.43 7.07 -12.27
CA THR A 81 20.62 6.95 -11.43
C THR A 81 20.31 6.18 -10.16
N ALA A 82 21.33 5.66 -9.45
CA ALA A 82 21.15 4.98 -8.17
C ALA A 82 20.46 5.89 -7.13
N GLU A 83 20.81 7.18 -7.10
CA GLU A 83 20.20 8.17 -6.22
C GLU A 83 18.71 8.39 -6.52
N LYS A 84 18.33 8.53 -7.80
CA LYS A 84 16.93 8.66 -8.23
C LYS A 84 16.10 7.43 -7.90
N ARG A 85 16.68 6.23 -7.99
CA ARG A 85 16.00 4.98 -7.57
C ARG A 85 15.73 4.95 -6.08
N GLN A 86 16.67 5.41 -5.27
CA GLN A 86 16.53 5.46 -3.82
C GLN A 86 15.48 6.49 -3.40
N GLU A 87 15.47 7.66 -4.04
CA GLU A 87 14.47 8.70 -3.85
C GLU A 87 13.07 8.20 -4.25
N SER A 88 12.96 7.57 -5.40
CA SER A 88 11.72 6.95 -5.90
C SER A 88 11.17 5.88 -4.94
N ALA A 89 12.03 5.04 -4.39
CA ALA A 89 11.64 4.03 -3.41
C ALA A 89 11.10 4.67 -2.11
N LEU A 90 11.73 5.74 -1.65
CA LEU A 90 11.26 6.49 -0.48
C LEU A 90 9.89 7.13 -0.73
N MET A 91 9.70 7.77 -1.88
CA MET A 91 8.42 8.39 -2.25
C MET A 91 7.30 7.36 -2.38
N SER A 92 7.59 6.22 -2.97
CA SER A 92 6.63 5.10 -3.05
C SER A 92 6.23 4.57 -1.67
N PHE A 93 7.17 4.50 -0.76
CA PHE A 93 6.92 4.10 0.62
C PHE A 93 6.06 5.12 1.37
N VAL A 94 6.31 6.42 1.17
CA VAL A 94 5.47 7.49 1.73
C VAL A 94 4.05 7.43 1.17
N LEU A 95 3.90 7.26 -0.14
CA LEU A 95 2.57 7.10 -0.77
C LEU A 95 1.84 5.89 -0.20
N PHE A 96 2.53 4.75 -0.04
CA PHE A 96 1.92 3.56 0.56
C PHE A 96 1.44 3.82 1.99
N ASN A 97 2.26 4.42 2.84
CA ASN A 97 1.91 4.70 4.23
C ASN A 97 0.70 5.65 4.35
N ILE A 98 0.68 6.72 3.55
CA ILE A 98 -0.44 7.66 3.51
C ILE A 98 -1.73 6.94 3.06
N SER A 99 -1.64 6.13 2.00
CA SER A 99 -2.78 5.39 1.48
C SER A 99 -3.30 4.37 2.47
N ASP A 100 -2.41 3.59 3.08
CA ASP A 100 -2.76 2.56 4.07
C ASP A 100 -3.42 3.17 5.32
N GLU A 101 -2.87 4.27 5.82
CA GLU A 101 -3.44 4.99 6.97
C GLU A 101 -4.85 5.51 6.69
N ILE A 102 -5.04 6.20 5.56
CA ILE A 102 -6.34 6.80 5.21
C ILE A 102 -7.37 5.72 4.93
N ILE A 103 -7.05 4.72 4.13
CA ILE A 103 -7.97 3.64 3.75
C ILE A 103 -8.37 2.81 4.98
N SER A 104 -7.42 2.50 5.85
CA SER A 104 -7.67 1.74 7.08
C SER A 104 -8.52 2.53 8.07
N LYS A 105 -8.24 3.82 8.26
CA LYS A 105 -9.03 4.71 9.12
C LYS A 105 -10.47 4.83 8.66
N GLU A 106 -10.68 4.91 7.36
CA GLU A 106 -12.01 4.97 6.75
C GLU A 106 -12.70 3.59 6.67
N LYS A 107 -12.02 2.51 7.03
CA LYS A 107 -12.51 1.12 6.95
C LYS A 107 -13.08 0.77 5.58
N ALA A 108 -12.44 1.27 4.53
CA ALA A 108 -12.94 1.14 3.16
C ALA A 108 -12.29 0.00 2.38
N GLY A 109 -11.19 -0.54 2.87
CA GLY A 109 -10.44 -1.58 2.17
C GLY A 109 -9.01 -1.72 2.66
N VAL A 110 -8.12 -2.16 1.79
CA VAL A 110 -6.72 -2.39 2.06
C VAL A 110 -5.83 -1.80 0.99
N ALA A 111 -4.68 -1.25 1.37
CA ALA A 111 -3.65 -0.79 0.45
C ALA A 111 -2.57 -1.86 0.25
N TYR A 112 -1.93 -1.85 -0.92
CA TYR A 112 -0.81 -2.72 -1.24
C TYR A 112 0.16 -2.06 -2.21
N GLN A 113 1.42 -2.46 -2.17
CA GLN A 113 2.42 -2.01 -3.13
C GLN A 113 2.21 -2.75 -4.47
N ALA A 114 1.88 -2.01 -5.52
CA ALA A 114 1.49 -2.55 -6.83
C ALA A 114 2.63 -2.50 -7.86
N GLY A 115 3.86 -2.47 -7.42
CA GLY A 115 5.07 -2.36 -8.25
C GLY A 115 5.84 -1.07 -8.03
N ASN A 116 6.76 -0.76 -8.93
CA ASN A 116 7.56 0.46 -8.83
C ASN A 116 6.68 1.70 -8.94
N ASN A 117 6.77 2.59 -7.96
CA ASN A 117 6.08 3.87 -7.90
C ASN A 117 4.54 3.80 -7.88
N LYS A 118 3.96 2.62 -7.68
CA LYS A 118 2.52 2.40 -7.68
C LYS A 118 2.04 1.81 -6.36
N VAL A 119 0.93 2.33 -5.90
CA VAL A 119 0.19 1.77 -4.76
C VAL A 119 -1.20 1.41 -5.24
N GLY A 120 -1.61 0.18 -4.96
CA GLY A 120 -2.97 -0.28 -5.18
C GLY A 120 -3.81 -0.12 -3.94
N ALA A 121 -5.10 0.09 -4.13
CA ALA A 121 -6.12 0.01 -3.10
C ALA A 121 -7.22 -0.94 -3.54
N LEU A 122 -7.50 -1.93 -2.73
CA LEU A 122 -8.66 -2.80 -2.91
C LEU A 122 -9.76 -2.32 -1.97
N PHE A 123 -10.71 -1.60 -2.50
CA PHE A 123 -11.90 -1.18 -1.78
C PHE A 123 -12.91 -2.32 -1.72
N MET A 124 -13.52 -2.51 -0.56
CA MET A 124 -14.41 -3.64 -0.27
C MET A 124 -15.66 -3.14 0.44
N GLY A 125 -16.83 -3.49 -0.08
CA GLY A 125 -18.09 -3.07 0.52
C GLY A 125 -19.29 -3.37 -0.34
N ASN A 126 -20.38 -2.64 -0.10
CA ASN A 126 -21.59 -2.72 -0.90
C ASN A 126 -21.53 -1.68 -2.02
N ARG A 127 -22.02 -2.03 -3.19
CA ARG A 127 -22.12 -1.10 -4.31
C ARG A 127 -23.27 -0.12 -4.09
N THR A 128 -22.98 0.93 -3.33
CA THR A 128 -23.90 2.03 -3.05
C THR A 128 -23.30 3.34 -3.54
N ARG A 129 -24.17 4.32 -3.78
CA ARG A 129 -23.72 5.67 -4.16
C ARG A 129 -22.87 6.32 -3.09
N GLU A 130 -23.22 6.10 -1.82
CA GLU A 130 -22.50 6.61 -0.66
C GLU A 130 -21.08 6.03 -0.60
N PHE A 131 -20.93 4.73 -0.86
CA PHE A 131 -19.62 4.09 -0.86
C PHE A 131 -18.78 4.52 -2.06
N GLU A 132 -19.40 4.72 -3.21
CA GLU A 132 -18.72 5.29 -4.39
C GLU A 132 -18.19 6.70 -4.12
N GLN A 133 -18.98 7.56 -3.51
CA GLN A 133 -18.56 8.89 -3.08
C GLN A 133 -17.42 8.81 -2.06
N LYS A 134 -17.52 7.91 -1.09
CA LYS A 134 -16.47 7.68 -0.10
C LYS A 134 -15.14 7.28 -0.74
N ILE A 135 -15.14 6.40 -1.72
CA ILE A 135 -13.94 6.02 -2.47
C ILE A 135 -13.31 7.25 -3.14
N MET A 136 -14.12 8.07 -3.81
CA MET A 136 -13.63 9.28 -4.47
C MET A 136 -13.07 10.31 -3.48
N GLU A 137 -13.68 10.45 -2.31
CA GLU A 137 -13.18 11.32 -1.23
C GLU A 137 -11.83 10.79 -0.69
N ILE A 138 -11.70 9.49 -0.46
CA ILE A 138 -10.44 8.87 -0.03
C ILE A 138 -9.33 9.14 -1.07
N CYS A 139 -9.62 8.96 -2.35
CA CYS A 139 -8.67 9.25 -3.41
C CYS A 139 -8.19 10.71 -3.38
N ARG A 140 -9.10 11.65 -3.18
CA ARG A 140 -8.76 13.08 -3.03
C ARG A 140 -7.94 13.34 -1.77
N MET A 141 -8.31 12.75 -0.64
CA MET A 141 -7.56 12.90 0.60
C MET A 141 -6.11 12.44 0.46
N ILE A 142 -5.88 11.31 -0.21
CA ILE A 142 -4.54 10.80 -0.50
C ILE A 142 -3.77 11.76 -1.40
N GLN A 143 -4.39 12.24 -2.47
CA GLN A 143 -3.79 13.19 -3.41
C GLN A 143 -3.42 14.50 -2.72
N ASP A 144 -4.33 15.08 -1.94
CA ASP A 144 -4.13 16.33 -1.22
C ASP A 144 -3.04 16.19 -0.15
N LYS A 145 -3.03 15.07 0.57
CA LYS A 145 -2.02 14.81 1.60
C LYS A 145 -0.62 14.67 1.02
N LEU A 146 -0.48 13.96 -0.09
CA LEU A 146 0.80 13.82 -0.78
C LEU A 146 1.28 15.16 -1.33
N LYS A 147 0.38 15.97 -1.90
CA LYS A 147 0.70 17.32 -2.39
C LYS A 147 1.16 18.24 -1.26
N GLU A 148 0.47 18.20 -0.12
CA GLU A 148 0.82 18.98 1.07
C GLU A 148 2.20 18.61 1.64
N LEU A 149 2.48 17.30 1.79
CA LEU A 149 3.70 16.82 2.44
C LEU A 149 4.92 16.79 1.54
N MET A 150 4.76 16.47 0.27
CA MET A 150 5.86 16.20 -0.66
C MET A 150 5.88 17.10 -1.89
N SER A 151 4.88 17.94 -2.06
CA SER A 151 4.67 18.73 -3.29
C SER A 151 4.64 17.87 -4.57
N LEU A 152 4.17 16.64 -4.45
CA LEU A 152 4.06 15.69 -5.55
C LEU A 152 2.62 15.55 -6.02
N ASP A 153 2.47 15.38 -7.31
CA ASP A 153 1.22 15.00 -7.94
C ASP A 153 1.22 13.49 -8.22
N ILE A 154 0.05 12.89 -8.13
CA ILE A 154 -0.17 11.49 -8.48
C ILE A 154 -1.28 11.37 -9.51
N SER A 155 -1.15 10.40 -10.39
CA SER A 155 -2.23 9.96 -11.25
C SER A 155 -3.03 8.86 -10.55
N ILE A 156 -4.35 8.93 -10.63
CA ILE A 156 -5.24 7.96 -9.98
C ILE A 156 -6.13 7.32 -11.04
N GLY A 157 -6.01 6.00 -11.18
CA GLY A 157 -6.92 5.18 -11.96
C GLY A 157 -7.89 4.44 -11.03
N VAL A 158 -9.17 4.52 -11.29
CA VAL A 158 -10.20 3.78 -10.53
C VAL A 158 -10.91 2.84 -11.49
N GLY A 159 -10.83 1.54 -11.20
CA GLY A 159 -11.44 0.49 -12.02
C GLY A 159 -12.95 0.38 -11.87
N SER A 160 -13.54 -0.55 -12.57
CA SER A 160 -14.96 -0.90 -12.45
C SER A 160 -15.25 -1.67 -11.16
N TRP A 161 -16.54 -1.74 -10.81
CA TRP A 161 -17.00 -2.62 -9.74
C TRP A 161 -16.91 -4.09 -10.15
N ALA A 162 -16.41 -4.92 -9.25
CA ALA A 162 -16.35 -6.37 -9.38
C ALA A 162 -17.14 -7.04 -8.25
N ARG A 163 -17.89 -8.09 -8.56
CA ARG A 163 -18.58 -8.92 -7.57
C ARG A 163 -17.74 -10.13 -7.16
N THR A 164 -16.86 -10.53 -8.04
CA THR A 164 -15.97 -11.68 -7.85
C THR A 164 -14.53 -11.29 -8.14
N GLN A 165 -13.60 -12.10 -7.67
CA GLN A 165 -12.19 -11.93 -7.97
C GLN A 165 -11.91 -11.92 -9.48
N GLN A 166 -12.61 -12.78 -10.25
CA GLN A 166 -12.41 -12.90 -11.70
C GLN A 166 -12.76 -11.62 -12.46
N GLU A 167 -13.63 -10.78 -11.92
CA GLU A 167 -14.03 -9.51 -12.52
C GLU A 167 -13.08 -8.35 -12.23
N LEU A 168 -12.02 -8.57 -11.43
CA LEU A 168 -11.03 -7.54 -11.06
C LEU A 168 -9.99 -7.24 -12.16
N GLN A 169 -10.15 -7.69 -13.37
CA GLN A 169 -9.24 -7.44 -14.50
C GLN A 169 -9.47 -6.09 -15.15
#